data_2de1d26205d1b2625bd2b6e760bd8d0c
#
_entry.id   2de1d26205d1b2625bd2b6e760bd8d0c
#
_cell.length_a   1.000
_cell.length_b   1.000
_cell.length_c   1.000
_cell.angle_alpha   90.00
_cell.angle_beta   90.00
_cell.angle_gamma   90.00
#
_symmetry.space_group_name_H-M   'P 1'
#
loop_
_entity.id
_entity.type
_entity.pdbx_description
1 polymer ?
#
loop_
_entity_poly.entity_id
_entity_poly.type
_entity_poly.pdbx_seq_one_letter_code
_entity_poly.pdbx_strand_id
1 'polypeptide(L)'
;MIRADIIEAIIPVISDELVVSNIGLPSQELHMLDDQPTNFYMLGTMGLASSIGLGLALSQKETVIAIDGDGSILTNLGTLPTIANNVADNFILLIIDNGTYGSTGDQPTYASGKTSLARVAEACGCENVIECKASETKDILETAIKSKKMTIIVSKCESGNIPAPVIDIDPAVIRYRFMKEVEARN
;
A
#
# COMPACT_ATOMS: atom_id res chain seq x y z
N MET A 1 6.89 -8.23 -14.60
CA MET A 1 6.46 -6.92 -14.07
C MET A 1 7.14 -6.71 -12.73
N ILE A 2 7.66 -5.52 -12.51
CA ILE A 2 8.23 -5.06 -11.25
C ILE A 2 7.23 -4.15 -10.50
N ARG A 3 7.58 -3.67 -9.32
CA ARG A 3 6.73 -2.79 -8.50
C ARG A 3 6.24 -1.54 -9.23
N ALA A 4 7.13 -0.87 -9.96
CA ALA A 4 6.77 0.35 -10.70
C ALA A 4 5.68 0.09 -11.76
N ASP A 5 5.74 -1.05 -12.46
CA ASP A 5 4.73 -1.43 -13.44
C ASP A 5 3.34 -1.61 -12.79
N ILE A 6 3.31 -2.14 -11.54
CA ILE A 6 2.06 -2.28 -10.78
C ILE A 6 1.52 -0.89 -10.41
N ILE A 7 2.38 0.00 -9.88
CA ILE A 7 1.99 1.36 -9.50
C ILE A 7 1.43 2.09 -10.71
N GLU A 8 2.11 2.06 -11.86
CA GLU A 8 1.62 2.66 -13.10
C GLU A 8 0.28 2.09 -13.54
N ALA A 9 0.12 0.77 -13.45
CA ALA A 9 -1.10 0.11 -13.88
C ALA A 9 -2.32 0.45 -13.01
N ILE A 10 -2.14 0.72 -11.71
CA ILE A 10 -3.24 1.02 -10.79
C ILE A 10 -3.66 2.49 -10.78
N ILE A 11 -2.81 3.43 -11.21
CA ILE A 11 -3.13 4.86 -11.26
C ILE A 11 -4.49 5.15 -11.94
N PRO A 12 -4.81 4.57 -13.10
CA PRO A 12 -6.08 4.86 -13.78
C PRO A 12 -7.34 4.41 -13.03
N VAL A 13 -7.22 3.56 -12.00
CA VAL A 13 -8.37 3.09 -11.21
C VAL A 13 -8.47 3.77 -9.84
N ILE A 14 -7.46 4.56 -9.48
CA ILE A 14 -7.46 5.42 -8.30
C ILE A 14 -7.89 6.82 -8.74
N SER A 15 -9.03 7.27 -8.30
CA SER A 15 -9.59 8.58 -8.69
C SER A 15 -9.78 9.52 -7.49
N ASP A 16 -10.56 9.09 -6.52
CA ASP A 16 -10.93 9.87 -5.33
C ASP A 16 -10.47 9.21 -4.03
N GLU A 17 -9.77 8.10 -4.12
CA GLU A 17 -9.28 7.35 -2.97
C GLU A 17 -8.14 8.11 -2.27
N LEU A 18 -8.08 7.97 -0.94
CA LEU A 18 -6.93 8.42 -0.17
C LEU A 18 -5.86 7.35 -0.17
N VAL A 19 -4.66 7.69 -0.59
CA VAL A 19 -3.55 6.74 -0.71
C VAL A 19 -2.48 7.01 0.34
N VAL A 20 -2.10 5.98 1.08
CA VAL A 20 -0.94 6.01 1.99
C VAL A 20 0.14 5.09 1.42
N SER A 21 1.22 5.66 0.92
CA SER A 21 2.31 4.89 0.31
C SER A 21 3.49 4.71 1.27
N ASN A 22 4.00 3.48 1.34
CA ASN A 22 5.15 3.12 2.15
C ASN A 22 6.41 3.93 1.78
N ILE A 23 7.33 4.02 2.73
CA ILE A 23 8.60 4.75 2.57
C ILE A 23 9.45 4.25 1.39
N GLY A 24 10.33 5.12 0.91
CA GLY A 24 11.34 4.79 -0.08
C GLY A 24 10.78 4.68 -1.50
N LEU A 25 11.20 3.66 -2.21
CA LEU A 25 10.91 3.51 -3.63
C LEU A 25 9.41 3.48 -3.98
N PRO A 26 8.51 2.84 -3.21
CA PRO A 26 7.07 2.90 -3.52
C PRO A 26 6.52 4.33 -3.55
N SER A 27 6.89 5.15 -2.55
CA SER A 27 6.48 6.57 -2.52
C SER A 27 7.15 7.39 -3.61
N GLN A 28 8.42 7.14 -3.91
CA GLN A 28 9.15 7.85 -4.96
C GLN A 28 8.59 7.54 -6.35
N GLU A 29 8.29 6.27 -6.62
CA GLU A 29 7.68 5.82 -7.88
C GLU A 29 6.28 6.39 -8.04
N LEU A 30 5.43 6.32 -7.01
CA LEU A 30 4.09 6.89 -7.05
C LEU A 30 4.14 8.42 -7.25
N HIS A 31 5.01 9.13 -6.54
CA HIS A 31 5.18 10.57 -6.70
C HIS A 31 5.64 10.94 -8.10
N MET A 32 6.58 10.19 -8.68
CA MET A 32 7.08 10.45 -10.03
C MET A 32 6.02 10.20 -11.11
N LEU A 33 5.21 9.15 -10.93
CA LEU A 33 4.22 8.72 -11.92
C LEU A 33 2.91 9.51 -11.83
N ASP A 34 2.46 9.83 -10.60
CA ASP A 34 1.18 10.51 -10.36
C ASP A 34 1.19 11.24 -8.99
N ASP A 35 1.72 12.46 -8.96
CA ASP A 35 1.68 13.27 -7.74
C ASP A 35 0.31 13.91 -7.53
N GLN A 36 -0.43 13.40 -6.55
CA GLN A 36 -1.75 13.91 -6.16
C GLN A 36 -1.76 14.38 -4.70
N PRO A 37 -2.57 15.39 -4.35
CA PRO A 37 -2.73 15.80 -2.96
C PRO A 37 -3.41 14.73 -2.09
N THR A 38 -4.11 13.78 -2.70
CA THR A 38 -4.69 12.58 -2.05
C THR A 38 -3.67 11.50 -1.74
N ASN A 39 -2.42 11.65 -2.18
CA ASN A 39 -1.33 10.73 -1.90
C ASN A 39 -0.50 11.21 -0.70
N PHE A 40 -0.48 10.41 0.36
CA PHE A 40 0.41 10.60 1.49
C PHE A 40 1.68 9.75 1.32
N TYR A 41 2.79 10.42 1.03
CA TYR A 41 4.09 9.78 0.88
C TYR A 41 4.79 9.69 2.22
N MET A 42 5.02 8.47 2.71
CA MET A 42 5.79 8.27 3.93
C MET A 42 7.29 8.45 3.64
N LEU A 43 7.97 9.24 4.45
CA LEU A 43 9.40 9.50 4.34
C LEU A 43 10.22 8.74 5.39
N GLY A 44 9.57 8.05 6.29
CA GLY A 44 10.16 7.25 7.36
C GLY A 44 9.17 6.21 7.88
N THR A 45 9.58 5.47 8.90
CA THR A 45 8.71 4.57 9.65
C THR A 45 8.22 3.38 8.84
N MET A 46 9.16 2.58 8.33
CA MET A 46 8.88 1.31 7.65
C MET A 46 7.96 0.42 8.50
N GLY A 47 6.94 -0.17 7.89
CA GLY A 47 5.95 -1.04 8.55
C GLY A 47 4.69 -0.32 9.04
N LEU A 48 4.55 0.99 8.87
CA LEU A 48 3.39 1.72 9.38
C LEU A 48 2.39 2.22 8.31
N ALA A 49 2.62 2.01 7.03
CA ALA A 49 1.68 2.43 5.99
C ALA A 49 0.30 1.79 6.20
N SER A 50 0.27 0.50 6.47
CA SER A 50 -0.95 -0.26 6.76
C SER A 50 -1.67 0.23 8.03
N SER A 51 -0.93 0.55 9.10
CA SER A 51 -1.52 1.05 10.36
C SER A 51 -2.08 2.47 10.21
N ILE A 52 -1.38 3.35 9.48
CA ILE A 52 -1.83 4.71 9.18
C ILE A 52 -3.08 4.65 8.29
N GLY A 53 -3.04 3.82 7.24
CA GLY A 53 -4.16 3.63 6.33
C GLY A 53 -5.41 3.11 7.05
N LEU A 54 -5.27 2.13 7.94
CA LEU A 54 -6.39 1.65 8.75
C LEU A 54 -6.96 2.77 9.64
N GLY A 55 -6.11 3.51 10.36
CA GLY A 55 -6.56 4.61 11.21
C GLY A 55 -7.31 5.68 10.43
N LEU A 56 -6.85 5.98 9.23
CA LEU A 56 -7.53 6.90 8.32
C LEU A 56 -8.89 6.34 7.87
N ALA A 57 -8.96 5.07 7.44
CA ALA A 57 -10.20 4.42 7.02
C ALA A 57 -11.25 4.37 8.13
N LEU A 58 -10.84 4.16 9.37
CA LEU A 58 -11.74 4.20 10.53
C LEU A 58 -12.31 5.61 10.82
N SER A 59 -11.67 6.66 10.31
CA SER A 59 -12.07 8.06 10.53
C SER A 59 -12.71 8.71 9.31
N GLN A 60 -12.71 8.06 8.14
CA GLN A 60 -13.20 8.59 6.86
C GLN A 60 -14.25 7.65 6.25
N LYS A 61 -15.03 8.18 5.31
CA LYS A 61 -16.00 7.39 4.53
C LYS A 61 -15.45 6.96 3.17
N GLU A 62 -14.49 7.71 2.67
CA GLU A 62 -13.81 7.45 1.41
C GLU A 62 -12.97 6.18 1.51
N THR A 63 -12.77 5.55 0.37
CA THR A 63 -11.86 4.40 0.28
C THR A 63 -10.43 4.85 0.56
N VAL A 64 -9.77 4.13 1.44
CA VAL A 64 -8.35 4.33 1.77
C VAL A 64 -7.56 3.13 1.26
N ILE A 65 -6.54 3.41 0.48
CA ILE A 65 -5.60 2.41 -0.05
C ILE A 65 -4.25 2.60 0.61
N ALA A 66 -3.80 1.61 1.37
CA ALA A 66 -2.42 1.56 1.84
C ALA A 66 -1.59 0.73 0.86
N ILE A 67 -0.57 1.33 0.23
CA ILE A 67 0.40 0.63 -0.62
C ILE A 67 1.62 0.33 0.24
N ASP A 68 1.88 -0.94 0.48
CA ASP A 68 2.97 -1.40 1.32
C ASP A 68 3.83 -2.45 0.60
N GLY A 69 5.00 -2.75 1.11
CA GLY A 69 5.88 -3.79 0.60
C GLY A 69 5.92 -5.01 1.53
N ASP A 70 6.28 -6.17 0.99
CA ASP A 70 6.44 -7.41 1.75
C ASP A 70 7.42 -7.26 2.93
N GLY A 71 8.59 -6.68 2.67
CA GLY A 71 9.59 -6.40 3.71
C GLY A 71 9.08 -5.44 4.78
N SER A 72 8.26 -4.47 4.40
CA SER A 72 7.66 -3.51 5.32
C SER A 72 6.61 -4.17 6.21
N ILE A 73 5.70 -4.96 5.66
CA ILE A 73 4.72 -5.74 6.43
C ILE A 73 5.43 -6.69 7.40
N LEU A 74 6.52 -7.33 6.97
CA LEU A 74 7.30 -8.23 7.85
C LEU A 74 7.90 -7.52 9.07
N THR A 75 8.18 -6.22 9.00
CA THR A 75 8.66 -5.45 10.17
C THR A 75 7.57 -5.14 11.18
N ASN A 76 6.29 -5.23 10.79
CA ASN A 76 5.14 -4.92 11.66
C ASN A 76 3.97 -5.89 11.39
N LEU A 77 4.21 -7.19 11.49
CA LEU A 77 3.14 -8.19 11.29
C LEU A 77 1.94 -7.99 12.22
N GLY A 78 2.12 -7.34 13.37
CA GLY A 78 1.04 -7.00 14.31
C GLY A 78 -0.04 -6.10 13.72
N THR A 79 0.20 -5.45 12.59
CA THR A 79 -0.84 -4.69 11.88
C THR A 79 -1.94 -5.60 11.35
N LEU A 80 -1.65 -6.83 10.92
CA LEU A 80 -2.63 -7.76 10.33
C LEU A 80 -3.72 -8.17 11.32
N PRO A 81 -3.42 -8.66 12.55
CA PRO A 81 -4.46 -8.89 13.53
C PRO A 81 -5.17 -7.61 13.98
N THR A 82 -4.51 -6.45 13.94
CA THR A 82 -5.15 -5.17 14.21
C THR A 82 -6.21 -4.85 13.16
N ILE A 83 -5.91 -5.04 11.87
CA ILE A 83 -6.84 -4.89 10.75
C ILE A 83 -8.03 -5.86 10.92
N ALA A 84 -7.76 -7.15 11.19
CA ALA A 84 -8.79 -8.17 11.34
C ALA A 84 -9.78 -7.85 12.48
N ASN A 85 -9.32 -7.21 13.56
CA ASN A 85 -10.16 -6.87 14.72
C ASN A 85 -10.76 -5.46 14.67
N ASN A 86 -10.40 -4.64 13.68
CA ASN A 86 -10.92 -3.28 13.49
C ASN A 86 -11.32 -3.10 12.02
N VAL A 87 -12.24 -3.93 11.55
CA VAL A 87 -12.67 -3.96 10.15
C VAL A 87 -13.22 -2.60 9.73
N ALA A 88 -12.64 -2.03 8.69
CA ALA A 88 -13.12 -0.85 8.00
C ALA A 88 -13.42 -1.23 6.55
N ASP A 89 -14.69 -1.24 6.16
CA ASP A 89 -15.13 -1.71 4.84
C ASP A 89 -14.59 -0.86 3.68
N ASN A 90 -14.12 0.34 3.97
CA ASN A 90 -13.47 1.25 3.04
C ASN A 90 -11.93 1.13 3.02
N PHE A 91 -11.35 0.09 3.63
CA PHE A 91 -9.90 -0.09 3.70
C PHE A 91 -9.41 -1.16 2.73
N ILE A 92 -8.40 -0.82 1.93
CA ILE A 92 -7.68 -1.75 1.06
C ILE A 92 -6.19 -1.69 1.41
N LEU A 93 -5.61 -2.83 1.72
CA LEU A 93 -4.17 -2.99 1.88
C LEU A 93 -3.60 -3.70 0.65
N LEU A 94 -2.87 -2.97 -0.19
CA LEU A 94 -2.12 -3.53 -1.31
C LEU A 94 -0.67 -3.77 -0.89
N ILE A 95 -0.31 -5.03 -0.74
CA ILE A 95 1.06 -5.48 -0.47
C ILE A 95 1.71 -5.86 -1.79
N ILE A 96 2.69 -5.06 -2.24
CA ILE A 96 3.49 -5.39 -3.42
C ILE A 96 4.67 -6.25 -2.95
N ASP A 97 4.58 -7.54 -3.24
CA ASP A 97 5.54 -8.55 -2.81
C ASP A 97 6.52 -8.87 -3.94
N ASN A 98 7.67 -8.21 -3.92
CA ASN A 98 8.78 -8.46 -4.83
C ASN A 98 9.85 -9.38 -4.24
N GLY A 99 9.66 -9.87 -3.01
CA GLY A 99 10.57 -10.78 -2.32
C GLY A 99 11.89 -10.16 -1.87
N THR A 100 12.09 -8.82 -2.00
CA THR A 100 13.38 -8.20 -1.71
C THR A 100 13.26 -6.83 -1.04
N TYR A 101 14.32 -6.42 -0.34
CA TYR A 101 14.54 -5.07 0.16
C TYR A 101 15.25 -4.22 -0.89
N GLY A 102 14.51 -3.72 -1.89
CA GLY A 102 15.04 -3.03 -3.06
C GLY A 102 15.87 -1.78 -2.75
N SER A 103 15.57 -1.06 -1.66
CA SER A 103 16.27 0.18 -1.29
C SER A 103 17.67 -0.04 -0.71
N THR A 104 18.01 -1.26 -0.26
CA THR A 104 19.25 -1.55 0.46
C THR A 104 20.15 -2.56 -0.25
N GLY A 105 19.80 -2.98 -1.46
CA GLY A 105 20.61 -3.87 -2.29
C GLY A 105 19.97 -5.23 -2.57
N ASP A 106 18.64 -5.26 -2.65
CA ASP A 106 17.86 -6.45 -3.05
C ASP A 106 18.09 -7.71 -2.20
N GLN A 107 18.40 -7.53 -0.91
CA GLN A 107 18.45 -8.66 0.01
C GLN A 107 17.09 -9.35 0.06
N PRO A 108 17.04 -10.69 0.05
CA PRO A 108 15.78 -11.43 0.07
C PRO A 108 15.02 -11.18 1.37
N THR A 109 13.72 -10.94 1.26
CA THR A 109 12.81 -10.96 2.42
C THR A 109 12.40 -12.39 2.74
N TYR A 110 11.79 -12.63 3.91
CA TYR A 110 11.26 -13.97 4.22
C TYR A 110 10.02 -14.32 3.38
N ALA A 111 9.36 -13.35 2.73
CA ALA A 111 8.28 -13.61 1.77
C ALA A 111 8.76 -14.30 0.48
N SER A 112 10.05 -14.16 0.14
CA SER A 112 10.66 -14.93 -0.97
C SER A 112 10.91 -16.41 -0.63
N GLY A 113 10.74 -16.80 0.64
CA GLY A 113 10.99 -18.14 1.14
C GLY A 113 9.70 -18.88 1.54
N LYS A 114 9.62 -19.25 2.83
CA LYS A 114 8.51 -20.05 3.36
C LYS A 114 7.30 -19.25 3.84
N THR A 115 7.43 -17.93 3.99
CA THR A 115 6.38 -17.06 4.53
C THR A 115 5.45 -16.59 3.44
N SER A 116 4.19 -16.99 3.47
CA SER A 116 3.12 -16.41 2.64
C SER A 116 2.40 -15.32 3.43
N LEU A 117 2.49 -14.08 2.99
CA LEU A 117 1.81 -12.95 3.65
C LEU A 117 0.29 -13.08 3.55
N ALA A 118 -0.23 -13.65 2.46
CA ALA A 118 -1.65 -13.93 2.33
C ALA A 118 -2.13 -14.90 3.42
N ARG A 119 -1.44 -16.02 3.60
CA ARG A 119 -1.78 -16.99 4.65
C ARG A 119 -1.61 -16.45 6.06
N VAL A 120 -0.62 -15.57 6.27
CA VAL A 120 -0.46 -14.89 7.56
C VAL A 120 -1.64 -13.97 7.83
N ALA A 121 -2.09 -13.20 6.85
CA ALA A 121 -3.27 -12.34 6.96
C ALA A 121 -4.55 -13.16 7.26
N GLU A 122 -4.77 -14.26 6.54
CA GLU A 122 -5.88 -15.20 6.79
C GLU A 122 -5.81 -15.78 8.21
N ALA A 123 -4.64 -16.23 8.66
CA ALA A 123 -4.43 -16.76 10.01
C ALA A 123 -4.65 -15.71 11.11
N CYS A 124 -4.47 -14.42 10.81
CA CYS A 124 -4.81 -13.32 11.70
C CYS A 124 -6.31 -13.01 11.75
N GLY A 125 -7.14 -13.64 10.89
CA GLY A 125 -8.58 -13.44 10.84
C GLY A 125 -9.06 -12.46 9.78
N CYS A 126 -8.21 -12.05 8.83
CA CYS A 126 -8.64 -11.24 7.69
C CYS A 126 -9.45 -12.12 6.73
N GLU A 127 -10.72 -11.72 6.45
CA GLU A 127 -11.65 -12.58 5.69
C GLU A 127 -11.48 -12.45 4.18
N ASN A 128 -11.10 -11.28 3.68
CA ASN A 128 -10.99 -11.02 2.25
C ASN A 128 -9.52 -10.78 1.87
N VAL A 129 -8.81 -11.86 1.62
CA VAL A 129 -7.39 -11.86 1.25
C VAL A 129 -7.24 -12.46 -0.14
N ILE A 130 -6.56 -11.75 -1.03
CA ILE A 130 -6.36 -12.15 -2.42
C ILE A 130 -4.86 -12.12 -2.74
N GLU A 131 -4.27 -13.28 -3.04
CA GLU A 131 -2.92 -13.35 -3.61
C GLU A 131 -3.04 -13.43 -5.13
N CYS A 132 -2.29 -12.60 -5.85
CA CYS A 132 -2.38 -12.49 -7.29
C CYS A 132 -1.02 -12.20 -7.93
N LYS A 133 -0.96 -12.32 -9.25
CA LYS A 133 0.18 -11.88 -10.06
C LYS A 133 0.08 -10.37 -10.32
N ALA A 134 1.21 -9.73 -10.54
CA ALA A 134 1.31 -8.31 -10.85
C ALA A 134 0.35 -7.86 -11.99
N SER A 135 0.18 -8.68 -13.01
CA SER A 135 -0.70 -8.38 -14.17
C SER A 135 -2.19 -8.36 -13.83
N GLU A 136 -2.59 -8.94 -12.70
CA GLU A 136 -3.99 -9.04 -12.26
C GLU A 136 -4.36 -7.95 -11.24
N THR A 137 -3.35 -7.24 -10.70
CA THR A 137 -3.51 -6.29 -9.58
C THR A 137 -4.49 -5.18 -9.89
N LYS A 138 -4.44 -4.61 -11.08
CA LYS A 138 -5.33 -3.53 -11.51
C LYS A 138 -6.80 -3.94 -11.40
N ASP A 139 -7.17 -5.04 -12.02
CA ASP A 139 -8.58 -5.49 -12.08
C ASP A 139 -9.10 -5.91 -10.70
N ILE A 140 -8.21 -6.51 -9.89
CA ILE A 140 -8.53 -6.87 -8.51
C ILE A 140 -8.72 -5.62 -7.64
N LEU A 141 -7.83 -4.62 -7.76
CA LEU A 141 -7.96 -3.36 -7.04
C LEU A 141 -9.24 -2.62 -7.43
N GLU A 142 -9.55 -2.52 -8.72
CA GLU A 142 -10.78 -1.91 -9.21
C GLU A 142 -12.02 -2.62 -8.63
N THR A 143 -11.99 -3.95 -8.56
CA THR A 143 -13.06 -4.75 -7.96
C THR A 143 -13.16 -4.49 -6.46
N ALA A 144 -12.04 -4.42 -5.75
CA ALA A 144 -12.00 -4.14 -4.32
C ALA A 144 -12.57 -2.76 -4.00
N ILE A 145 -12.20 -1.72 -4.76
CA ILE A 145 -12.75 -0.35 -4.61
C ILE A 145 -14.29 -0.37 -4.77
N LYS A 146 -14.80 -1.06 -5.80
CA LYS A 146 -16.25 -1.14 -6.08
C LYS A 146 -17.01 -1.96 -5.02
N SER A 147 -16.39 -2.98 -4.46
CA SER A 147 -17.03 -3.89 -3.51
C SER A 147 -17.32 -3.23 -2.15
N LYS A 148 -16.56 -2.20 -1.80
CA LYS A 148 -16.57 -1.54 -0.49
C LYS A 148 -16.51 -2.55 0.66
N LYS A 149 -15.54 -3.45 0.58
CA LYS A 149 -15.22 -4.42 1.62
C LYS A 149 -13.74 -4.33 1.94
N MET A 150 -13.41 -4.39 3.22
CA MET A 150 -12.02 -4.49 3.65
C MET A 150 -11.33 -5.61 2.87
N THR A 151 -10.25 -5.29 2.18
CA THR A 151 -9.54 -6.22 1.29
C THR A 151 -8.04 -6.12 1.48
N ILE A 152 -7.37 -7.26 1.60
CA ILE A 152 -5.92 -7.36 1.53
C ILE A 152 -5.54 -8.01 0.20
N ILE A 153 -4.75 -7.31 -0.59
CA ILE A 153 -4.24 -7.79 -1.87
C ILE A 153 -2.74 -8.02 -1.73
N VAL A 154 -2.27 -9.24 -1.98
CA VAL A 154 -0.84 -9.57 -2.04
C VAL A 154 -0.46 -9.78 -3.50
N SER A 155 0.13 -8.77 -4.09
CA SER A 155 0.52 -8.76 -5.50
C SER A 155 1.96 -9.23 -5.66
N LYS A 156 2.16 -10.41 -6.24
CA LYS A 156 3.48 -10.99 -6.52
C LYS A 156 4.09 -10.40 -7.77
N CYS A 157 5.31 -9.86 -7.65
CA CYS A 157 6.05 -9.31 -8.76
C CYS A 157 7.53 -9.69 -8.71
N GLU A 158 8.24 -9.34 -9.77
CA GLU A 158 9.70 -9.50 -9.84
C GLU A 158 10.41 -8.41 -9.04
N SER A 159 11.59 -8.72 -8.51
CA SER A 159 12.50 -7.70 -7.99
C SER A 159 12.95 -6.77 -9.11
N GLY A 160 13.15 -5.51 -8.77
CA GLY A 160 13.63 -4.48 -9.68
C GLY A 160 13.16 -3.10 -9.29
N ASN A 161 13.94 -2.10 -9.67
CA ASN A 161 13.72 -0.69 -9.37
C ASN A 161 13.84 0.13 -10.66
N ILE A 162 13.05 1.19 -10.78
CA ILE A 162 13.27 2.24 -11.77
C ILE A 162 14.03 3.40 -11.11
N PRO A 163 14.74 4.23 -11.87
CA PRO A 163 15.37 5.44 -11.33
C PRO A 163 14.32 6.49 -10.99
N ALA A 164 13.76 6.39 -9.77
CA ALA A 164 12.84 7.38 -9.23
C ALA A 164 13.60 8.37 -8.34
N PRO A 165 13.42 9.69 -8.53
CA PRO A 165 14.09 10.70 -7.70
C PRO A 165 13.56 10.67 -6.26
N VAL A 166 14.38 11.12 -5.33
CA VAL A 166 13.91 11.40 -3.96
C VAL A 166 12.86 12.50 -4.03
N ILE A 167 11.79 12.34 -3.25
CA ILE A 167 10.70 13.32 -3.18
C ILE A 167 11.24 14.63 -2.61
N ASP A 168 11.26 15.68 -3.41
CA ASP A 168 11.72 17.03 -3.06
C ASP A 168 10.53 17.92 -2.64
N ILE A 169 9.74 17.42 -1.69
CA ILE A 169 8.65 18.17 -1.06
C ILE A 169 8.88 18.14 0.44
N ASP A 170 8.79 19.31 1.08
CA ASP A 170 8.88 19.41 2.53
C ASP A 170 7.83 18.49 3.19
N PRO A 171 8.22 17.66 4.18
CA PRO A 171 7.30 16.76 4.87
C PRO A 171 6.06 17.46 5.46
N ALA A 172 6.22 18.69 5.92
CA ALA A 172 5.10 19.49 6.43
C ALA A 172 4.10 19.85 5.31
N VAL A 173 4.59 20.07 4.08
CA VAL A 173 3.76 20.33 2.90
C VAL A 173 3.03 19.07 2.46
N ILE A 174 3.69 17.90 2.44
CA ILE A 174 3.03 16.61 2.13
C ILE A 174 1.87 16.41 3.11
N ARG A 175 2.14 16.54 4.41
CA ARG A 175 1.11 16.41 5.45
C ARG A 175 -0.01 17.43 5.27
N TYR A 176 0.33 18.71 5.04
CA TYR A 176 -0.65 19.79 4.96
C TYR A 176 -1.60 19.60 3.77
N ARG A 177 -1.08 19.32 2.57
CA ARG A 177 -1.92 19.12 1.39
C ARG A 177 -2.81 17.88 1.53
N PHE A 178 -2.29 16.78 2.06
CA PHE A 178 -3.09 15.58 2.31
C PHE A 178 -4.19 15.82 3.35
N MET A 179 -3.88 16.47 4.46
CA MET A 179 -4.88 16.80 5.49
C MET A 179 -5.99 17.71 4.98
N LYS A 180 -5.68 18.62 4.07
CA LYS A 180 -6.71 19.44 3.40
C LYS A 180 -7.70 18.58 2.60
N GLU A 181 -7.24 17.56 1.89
CA GLU A 181 -8.11 16.63 1.17
C GLU A 181 -8.98 15.82 2.15
N VAL A 182 -8.39 15.37 3.26
CA VAL A 182 -9.11 14.65 4.32
C VAL A 182 -10.19 15.53 4.94
N GLU A 183 -9.87 16.78 5.28
CA GLU A 183 -10.80 17.73 5.91
C GLU A 183 -11.93 18.17 4.96
N ALA A 184 -11.66 18.30 3.67
CA ALA A 184 -12.65 18.70 2.68
C ALA A 184 -13.75 17.64 2.45
N ARG A 185 -13.53 16.40 2.91
CA ARG A 185 -14.42 15.25 2.74
C ARG A 185 -15.25 14.93 3.99
N ASN A 186 -14.96 15.60 5.11
CA ASN A 186 -15.70 15.52 6.37
C ASN A 186 -16.80 16.59 6.42
#